data_a99c1ecd81ad796ff333f8c81be3af1d
#
_entry.id   a99c1ecd81ad796ff333f8c81be3af1d
#
_cell.length_a   1.000
_cell.length_b   1.000
_cell.length_c   1.000
_cell.angle_alpha   90.00
_cell.angle_beta   90.00
_cell.angle_gamma   90.00
#
_symmetry.space_group_name_H-M   'P 1'
#
loop_
_entity.id
_entity.type
_entity.pdbx_description
1 polymer ?
#
loop_
_entity_poly.entity_id
_entity_poly.type
_entity_poly.pdbx_seq_one_letter_code
_entity_poly.pdbx_strand_id
1 'polypeptide(L)'
;QISLFSVLNNLTNISFLPEYAAIWGITEEEIGENFKPELERMNIRNKWTAQETHDHLKEYYDGYHFSEDNMVDIYNPYSLINALEQSKIRNYWAASGATSLLLKFVYNMELRLKSFENCRIMRNTLELSDVTGGGASLFLYQSGYLTIKDSDEFGYILNFPNEEVKQALYEIVLPALTLREESYIQSLQ
;
A
#
# COMPACT_ATOMS: atom_id res chain seq x y z
N GLN A 1 1.31 -21.94 -0.20
CA GLN A 1 2.25 -21.06 0.53
C GLN A 1 2.56 -21.72 1.85
N ILE A 2 3.79 -22.14 2.03
CA ILE A 2 4.23 -22.72 3.31
C ILE A 2 4.44 -21.52 4.24
N SER A 3 3.63 -21.41 5.28
CA SER A 3 3.89 -20.46 6.35
C SER A 3 5.21 -20.82 7.00
N LEU A 4 6.24 -20.04 6.76
CA LEU A 4 7.55 -20.20 7.40
C LEU A 4 7.49 -20.05 8.93
N PHE A 5 6.43 -19.42 9.44
CA PHE A 5 6.29 -19.06 10.85
C PHE A 5 5.48 -20.09 11.67
N SER A 6 4.68 -20.95 11.04
CA SER A 6 3.82 -21.90 11.79
C SER A 6 4.55 -23.09 12.40
N VAL A 7 5.82 -23.32 12.08
CA VAL A 7 6.57 -24.54 12.46
C VAL A 7 7.81 -24.25 13.31
N LEU A 8 8.26 -23.00 13.38
CA LEU A 8 9.49 -22.63 14.09
C LEU A 8 9.16 -21.78 15.33
N ASN A 9 8.98 -22.45 16.47
CA ASN A 9 8.72 -21.80 17.77
C ASN A 9 9.88 -20.87 18.25
N ASN A 10 10.97 -20.80 17.50
CA ASN A 10 12.17 -20.03 17.87
C ASN A 10 12.26 -18.69 17.16
N LEU A 11 11.32 -18.36 16.28
CA LEU A 11 11.28 -17.08 15.58
C LEU A 11 10.25 -16.15 16.22
N THR A 12 10.66 -14.92 16.49
CA THR A 12 9.76 -13.84 16.92
C THR A 12 9.27 -13.10 15.69
N ASN A 13 7.96 -12.94 15.56
CA ASN A 13 7.38 -12.09 14.52
C ASN A 13 7.58 -10.62 14.93
N ILE A 14 8.40 -9.89 14.19
CA ILE A 14 8.72 -8.48 14.46
C ILE A 14 7.86 -7.51 13.63
N SER A 15 6.94 -8.01 12.79
CA SER A 15 6.22 -7.21 11.79
C SER A 15 5.36 -6.10 12.39
N PHE A 16 4.92 -6.25 13.64
CA PHE A 16 4.06 -5.29 14.33
C PHE A 16 4.73 -4.62 15.53
N LEU A 17 6.01 -4.96 15.80
CA LEU A 17 6.73 -4.37 16.93
C LEU A 17 7.10 -2.90 16.65
N PRO A 18 6.83 -1.98 17.58
CA PRO A 18 7.01 -0.54 17.36
C PRO A 18 8.45 -0.13 17.08
N GLU A 19 9.43 -0.83 17.61
CA GLU A 19 10.86 -0.59 17.36
C GLU A 19 11.29 -0.91 15.93
N TYR A 20 10.49 -1.68 15.17
CA TYR A 20 10.76 -2.04 13.77
C TYR A 20 9.79 -1.38 12.79
N ALA A 21 8.96 -0.45 13.25
CA ALA A 21 7.90 0.16 12.43
C ALA A 21 8.42 0.83 11.16
N ALA A 22 9.65 1.36 11.17
CA ALA A 22 10.27 2.04 10.03
C ALA A 22 11.19 1.15 9.17
N ILE A 23 11.40 -0.13 9.53
CA ILE A 23 12.44 -0.98 8.89
C ILE A 23 12.21 -1.23 7.39
N TRP A 24 10.98 -1.14 6.93
CA TRP A 24 10.58 -1.46 5.54
C TRP A 24 10.47 -0.25 4.62
N GLY A 25 10.76 0.96 5.10
CA GLY A 25 10.60 2.18 4.33
C GLY A 25 11.69 3.20 4.56
N ILE A 26 11.46 4.40 4.06
CA ILE A 26 12.30 5.57 4.25
C ILE A 26 11.47 6.59 5.03
N THR A 27 12.02 7.13 6.11
CA THR A 27 11.36 8.16 6.91
C THR A 27 11.57 9.54 6.30
N GLU A 28 10.72 10.50 6.69
CA GLU A 28 10.85 11.90 6.28
C GLU A 28 12.22 12.50 6.67
N GLU A 29 12.72 12.16 7.86
CA GLU A 29 14.02 12.61 8.34
C GLU A 29 15.15 12.11 7.43
N GLU A 30 15.11 10.81 7.08
CA GLU A 30 16.10 10.20 6.17
C GLU A 30 16.08 10.82 4.77
N ILE A 31 14.90 11.23 4.26
CA ILE A 31 14.80 11.97 2.99
C ILE A 31 15.52 13.30 3.10
N GLY A 32 15.24 14.08 4.16
CA GLY A 32 15.85 15.38 4.38
C GLY A 32 17.37 15.33 4.60
N GLU A 33 17.88 14.23 5.15
CA GLU A 33 19.31 14.04 5.39
C GLU A 33 20.06 13.54 4.15
N ASN A 34 19.51 12.56 3.43
CA ASN A 34 20.26 11.78 2.44
C ASN A 34 19.98 12.17 0.99
N PHE A 35 18.87 12.86 0.68
CA PHE A 35 18.43 13.12 -0.70
C PHE A 35 18.37 14.61 -1.08
N LYS A 36 19.08 15.49 -0.39
CA LYS A 36 19.10 16.94 -0.66
C LYS A 36 19.38 17.30 -2.13
N PRO A 37 20.40 16.71 -2.80
CA PRO A 37 20.66 17.03 -4.19
C PRO A 37 19.53 16.62 -5.14
N GLU A 38 18.84 15.51 -4.86
CA GLU A 38 17.72 14.99 -5.63
C GLU A 38 16.49 15.91 -5.47
N LEU A 39 16.21 16.34 -4.25
CA LEU A 39 15.15 17.29 -3.93
C LEU A 39 15.36 18.63 -4.64
N GLU A 40 16.58 19.17 -4.61
CA GLU A 40 16.92 20.40 -5.30
C GLU A 40 16.74 20.29 -6.83
N ARG A 41 17.18 19.17 -7.44
CA ARG A 41 16.94 18.90 -8.87
C ARG A 41 15.45 18.85 -9.19
N MET A 42 14.67 18.22 -8.33
CA MET A 42 13.22 18.08 -8.49
C MET A 42 12.52 19.44 -8.39
N ASN A 43 12.92 20.29 -7.44
CA ASN A 43 12.45 21.66 -7.27
C ASN A 43 12.69 22.49 -8.56
N ILE A 44 13.92 22.49 -9.06
CA ILE A 44 14.31 23.25 -10.25
C ILE A 44 13.55 22.75 -11.48
N ARG A 45 13.50 21.44 -11.69
CA ARG A 45 12.88 20.85 -12.87
C ARG A 45 11.38 21.15 -12.96
N ASN A 46 10.69 21.07 -11.83
CA ASN A 46 9.23 21.21 -11.79
C ASN A 46 8.80 22.65 -11.46
N LYS A 47 9.75 23.55 -11.16
CA LYS A 47 9.50 24.92 -10.69
C LYS A 47 8.67 24.94 -9.40
N TRP A 48 8.93 23.99 -8.53
CA TRP A 48 8.30 23.87 -7.22
C TRP A 48 9.20 24.47 -6.14
N THR A 49 8.56 24.95 -5.10
CA THR A 49 9.23 25.24 -3.82
C THR A 49 9.62 23.92 -3.13
N ALA A 50 10.51 24.00 -2.14
CA ALA A 50 10.86 22.84 -1.33
C ALA A 50 9.63 22.22 -0.65
N GLN A 51 8.68 23.07 -0.19
CA GLN A 51 7.45 22.61 0.45
C GLN A 51 6.53 21.89 -0.55
N GLU A 52 6.34 22.44 -1.75
CA GLU A 52 5.53 21.77 -2.78
C GLU A 52 6.11 20.42 -3.19
N THR A 53 7.43 20.31 -3.32
CA THR A 53 8.07 19.01 -3.60
C THR A 53 7.82 18.01 -2.48
N HIS A 54 7.98 18.44 -1.23
CA HIS A 54 7.69 17.62 -0.07
C HIS A 54 6.24 17.16 -0.04
N ASP A 55 5.28 18.08 -0.23
CA ASP A 55 3.86 17.77 -0.21
C ASP A 55 3.48 16.75 -1.29
N HIS A 56 4.02 16.89 -2.51
CA HIS A 56 3.80 15.93 -3.59
C HIS A 56 4.41 14.55 -3.29
N LEU A 57 5.63 14.51 -2.76
CA LEU A 57 6.25 13.23 -2.39
C LEU A 57 5.46 12.54 -1.28
N LYS A 58 5.00 13.31 -0.30
CA LYS A 58 4.21 12.80 0.82
C LYS A 58 2.86 12.26 0.34
N GLU A 59 2.12 13.01 -0.45
CA GLU A 59 0.82 12.61 -0.98
C GLU A 59 0.90 11.31 -1.80
N TYR A 60 1.98 11.14 -2.58
CA TYR A 60 2.07 10.04 -3.53
C TYR A 60 2.79 8.80 -3.00
N TYR A 61 3.76 8.92 -2.08
CA TYR A 61 4.65 7.80 -1.76
C TYR A 61 4.76 7.48 -0.27
N ASP A 62 4.24 8.35 0.60
CA ASP A 62 4.27 8.19 2.05
C ASP A 62 3.06 7.42 2.58
N GLY A 63 2.97 7.29 3.90
CA GLY A 63 1.78 6.89 4.63
C GLY A 63 1.62 5.40 4.86
N TYR A 64 2.65 4.59 4.67
CA TYR A 64 2.66 3.21 5.16
C TYR A 64 2.89 3.17 6.67
N HIS A 65 2.12 2.32 7.38
CA HIS A 65 2.27 2.04 8.79
C HIS A 65 2.25 0.54 9.04
N PHE A 66 3.15 0.07 9.91
CA PHE A 66 3.30 -1.35 10.22
C PHE A 66 3.06 -1.68 11.70
N SER A 67 2.99 -0.68 12.59
CA SER A 67 2.70 -0.88 14.01
C SER A 67 1.59 0.09 14.47
N GLU A 68 0.67 -0.39 15.31
CA GLU A 68 -0.34 0.46 15.94
C GLU A 68 0.22 1.32 17.08
N ASP A 69 1.27 0.84 17.72
CA ASP A 69 1.94 1.52 18.84
C ASP A 69 2.98 2.55 18.38
N ASN A 70 3.37 2.50 17.11
CA ASN A 70 4.28 3.46 16.49
C ASN A 70 3.84 3.73 15.05
N MET A 71 2.97 4.71 14.87
CA MET A 71 2.39 5.12 13.59
C MET A 71 3.32 6.07 12.82
N VAL A 72 4.61 5.75 12.77
CA VAL A 72 5.54 6.51 11.94
C VAL A 72 5.19 6.35 10.47
N ASP A 73 5.04 7.48 9.77
CA ASP A 73 4.86 7.50 8.33
C ASP A 73 6.17 7.09 7.65
N ILE A 74 6.08 6.15 6.71
CA ILE A 74 7.21 5.75 5.87
C ILE A 74 6.85 5.74 4.40
N TYR A 75 7.82 6.16 3.61
CA TYR A 75 7.75 6.17 2.14
C TYR A 75 8.07 4.80 1.57
N ASN A 76 7.39 4.46 0.48
CA ASN A 76 7.79 3.31 -0.33
C ASN A 76 9.15 3.59 -0.98
N PRO A 77 10.22 2.83 -0.64
CA PRO A 77 11.56 3.11 -1.14
C PRO A 77 11.66 3.05 -2.67
N TYR A 78 11.00 2.09 -3.30
CA TYR A 78 11.04 1.91 -4.75
C TYR A 78 10.45 3.11 -5.49
N SER A 79 9.25 3.53 -5.11
CA SER A 79 8.56 4.65 -5.74
C SER A 79 9.26 5.97 -5.46
N LEU A 80 9.67 6.20 -4.22
CA LEU A 80 10.38 7.41 -3.83
C LEU A 80 11.70 7.57 -4.60
N ILE A 81 12.54 6.54 -4.62
CA ILE A 81 13.86 6.60 -5.31
C ILE A 81 13.66 6.88 -6.81
N ASN A 82 12.71 6.21 -7.46
CA ASN A 82 12.40 6.46 -8.86
C ASN A 82 11.91 7.90 -9.11
N ALA A 83 11.06 8.43 -8.23
CA ALA A 83 10.57 9.80 -8.32
C ALA A 83 11.71 10.82 -8.20
N LEU A 84 12.59 10.62 -7.23
CA LEU A 84 13.76 11.48 -7.01
C LEU A 84 14.76 11.39 -8.16
N GLU A 85 15.07 10.20 -8.65
CA GLU A 85 15.98 9.99 -9.78
C GLU A 85 15.46 10.65 -11.06
N GLN A 86 14.17 10.45 -11.37
CA GLN A 86 13.55 11.01 -12.56
C GLN A 86 13.05 12.44 -12.38
N SER A 87 13.06 12.97 -11.14
CA SER A 87 12.46 14.26 -10.76
C SER A 87 11.02 14.41 -11.26
N LYS A 88 10.20 13.37 -11.11
CA LYS A 88 8.80 13.30 -11.57
C LYS A 88 7.94 12.53 -10.60
N ILE A 89 6.74 13.03 -10.36
CA ILE A 89 5.67 12.28 -9.70
C ILE A 89 4.96 11.40 -10.74
N ARG A 90 4.93 10.10 -10.51
CA ARG A 90 4.27 9.10 -11.36
C ARG A 90 3.90 7.88 -10.54
N ASN A 91 3.03 7.05 -11.10
CA ASN A 91 2.77 5.73 -10.56
C ASN A 91 3.90 4.76 -10.95
N TYR A 92 4.83 4.50 -10.02
CA TYR A 92 5.91 3.53 -10.18
C TYR A 92 5.53 2.17 -9.62
N TRP A 93 4.65 2.15 -8.62
CA TRP A 93 4.28 0.95 -7.87
C TRP A 93 3.53 -0.07 -8.75
N ALA A 94 2.65 0.38 -9.65
CA ALA A 94 1.89 -0.47 -10.56
C ALA A 94 2.79 -1.32 -11.48
N ALA A 95 4.01 -0.85 -11.76
CA ALA A 95 4.98 -1.58 -12.58
C ALA A 95 5.60 -2.81 -11.86
N SER A 96 5.40 -2.96 -10.54
CA SER A 96 6.08 -3.98 -9.73
C SER A 96 5.49 -5.40 -9.79
N GLY A 97 4.44 -5.66 -10.59
CA GLY A 97 4.04 -7.02 -11.00
C GLY A 97 3.00 -7.75 -10.12
N ALA A 98 2.46 -7.16 -9.06
CA ALA A 98 1.41 -7.78 -8.23
C ALA A 98 0.03 -7.86 -8.92
N THR A 99 -0.08 -7.31 -10.11
CA THR A 99 -1.31 -7.08 -10.89
C THR A 99 -2.07 -8.37 -11.24
N SER A 100 -1.37 -9.44 -11.63
CA SER A 100 -2.02 -10.67 -12.11
C SER A 100 -2.70 -11.46 -11.00
N LEU A 101 -2.16 -11.43 -9.79
CA LEU A 101 -2.75 -12.08 -8.64
C LEU A 101 -3.97 -11.30 -8.16
N LEU A 102 -3.88 -9.97 -8.15
CA LEU A 102 -5.00 -9.08 -7.83
C LEU A 102 -6.18 -9.30 -8.76
N LEU A 103 -5.96 -9.38 -10.07
CA LEU A 103 -7.01 -9.64 -11.05
C LEU A 103 -7.75 -10.95 -10.77
N LYS A 104 -7.06 -12.02 -10.38
CA LYS A 104 -7.71 -13.28 -9.99
C LYS A 104 -8.64 -13.09 -8.77
N PHE A 105 -8.22 -12.27 -7.81
CA PHE A 105 -9.07 -11.93 -6.67
C PHE A 105 -10.27 -11.07 -7.08
N VAL A 106 -10.07 -10.08 -7.94
CA VAL A 106 -11.14 -9.21 -8.45
C VAL A 106 -12.22 -10.01 -9.18
N TYR A 107 -11.81 -10.96 -10.02
CA TYR A 107 -12.77 -11.81 -10.75
C TYR A 107 -13.58 -12.75 -9.85
N ASN A 108 -13.03 -13.17 -8.72
CA ASN A 108 -13.66 -14.16 -7.83
C ASN A 108 -14.47 -13.52 -6.68
N MET A 109 -14.33 -12.22 -6.44
CA MET A 109 -14.99 -11.52 -5.33
C MET A 109 -15.80 -10.34 -5.85
N GLU A 110 -16.97 -10.10 -5.25
CA GLU A 110 -17.74 -8.86 -5.46
C GLU A 110 -17.00 -7.69 -4.78
N LEU A 111 -15.97 -7.18 -5.43
CA LEU A 111 -15.20 -6.06 -4.91
C LEU A 111 -15.98 -4.76 -5.08
N ARG A 112 -16.44 -4.22 -3.98
CA ARG A 112 -16.88 -2.83 -3.91
C ARG A 112 -15.69 -1.98 -3.53
N LEU A 113 -15.13 -1.21 -4.47
CA LEU A 113 -13.93 -0.39 -4.26
C LEU A 113 -14.03 0.51 -3.01
N LYS A 114 -15.20 1.10 -2.76
CA LYS A 114 -15.47 1.90 -1.56
C LYS A 114 -15.41 1.10 -0.24
N SER A 115 -15.48 -0.23 -0.27
CA SER A 115 -15.41 -1.04 0.94
C SER A 115 -13.99 -1.23 1.46
N PHE A 116 -12.98 -0.77 0.73
CA PHE A 116 -11.58 -0.85 1.17
C PHE A 116 -11.09 0.44 1.83
N GLU A 117 -11.80 1.55 1.67
CA GLU A 117 -11.53 2.77 2.42
C GLU A 117 -12.05 2.61 3.85
N ASN A 118 -11.17 2.75 4.84
CA ASN A 118 -11.45 2.57 6.26
C ASN A 118 -12.09 1.21 6.60
N CYS A 119 -11.61 0.15 5.94
CA CYS A 119 -12.11 -1.20 6.21
C CYS A 119 -11.54 -1.75 7.52
N ARG A 120 -12.41 -2.38 8.31
CA ARG A 120 -12.02 -3.00 9.58
C ARG A 120 -11.62 -4.45 9.39
N ILE A 121 -10.53 -4.87 10.05
CA ILE A 121 -10.06 -6.24 10.13
C ILE A 121 -9.73 -6.60 11.59
N MET A 122 -10.12 -7.80 12.02
CA MET A 122 -9.80 -8.27 13.37
C MET A 122 -8.28 -8.49 13.52
N ARG A 123 -7.73 -8.24 14.72
CA ARG A 123 -6.29 -8.39 15.02
C ARG A 123 -5.77 -9.76 14.64
N ASN A 124 -6.43 -10.83 15.11
CA ASN A 124 -6.05 -12.20 14.81
C ASN A 124 -6.06 -12.53 13.32
N THR A 125 -6.93 -11.88 12.53
CA THR A 125 -6.98 -12.08 11.07
C THR A 125 -5.77 -11.48 10.37
N LEU A 126 -5.31 -10.31 10.81
CA LEU A 126 -4.15 -9.65 10.21
C LEU A 126 -2.85 -10.42 10.47
N GLU A 127 -2.76 -11.09 11.61
CA GLU A 127 -1.63 -11.92 12.00
C GLU A 127 -1.61 -13.30 11.30
N LEU A 128 -2.71 -13.68 10.63
CA LEU A 128 -2.76 -14.94 9.90
C LEU A 128 -1.83 -14.90 8.68
N SER A 129 -1.02 -15.93 8.57
CA SER A 129 -0.18 -16.14 7.39
C SER A 129 -0.93 -16.72 6.18
N ASP A 130 -2.18 -17.15 6.37
CA ASP A 130 -3.01 -17.75 5.33
C ASP A 130 -4.03 -16.75 4.77
N VAL A 131 -3.77 -16.31 3.55
CA VAL A 131 -4.60 -15.36 2.80
C VAL A 131 -6.00 -15.89 2.54
N THR A 132 -6.19 -17.21 2.52
CA THR A 132 -7.48 -17.82 2.17
C THR A 132 -8.54 -17.62 3.27
N GLY A 133 -8.13 -17.46 4.52
CA GLY A 133 -9.02 -17.25 5.67
C GLY A 133 -9.41 -15.81 5.94
N GLY A 134 -8.67 -14.83 5.42
CA GLY A 134 -8.81 -13.40 5.76
C GLY A 134 -9.55 -12.54 4.75
N GLY A 135 -9.94 -13.11 3.60
CA GLY A 135 -10.66 -12.39 2.56
C GLY A 135 -9.85 -11.31 1.82
N ALA A 136 -10.55 -10.43 1.09
CA ALA A 136 -9.93 -9.42 0.24
C ALA A 136 -9.08 -8.41 1.02
N SER A 137 -9.53 -7.97 2.19
CA SER A 137 -8.82 -6.96 2.99
C SER A 137 -7.46 -7.47 3.46
N LEU A 138 -7.37 -8.73 3.91
CA LEU A 138 -6.10 -9.33 4.29
C LEU A 138 -5.15 -9.46 3.09
N PHE A 139 -5.68 -9.91 1.95
CA PHE A 139 -4.90 -10.01 0.71
C PHE A 139 -4.34 -8.64 0.29
N LEU A 140 -5.17 -7.59 0.28
CA LEU A 140 -4.77 -6.23 -0.10
C LEU A 140 -3.74 -5.66 0.89
N TYR A 141 -3.89 -5.92 2.19
CA TYR A 141 -2.89 -5.53 3.18
C TYR A 141 -1.55 -6.24 2.95
N GLN A 142 -1.55 -7.56 2.83
CA GLN A 142 -0.32 -8.35 2.62
C GLN A 142 0.35 -8.09 1.26
N SER A 143 -0.40 -7.56 0.29
CA SER A 143 0.12 -7.16 -1.02
C SER A 143 0.54 -5.69 -1.08
N GLY A 144 0.41 -4.93 0.03
CA GLY A 144 0.80 -3.53 0.12
C GLY A 144 -0.19 -2.52 -0.48
N TYR A 145 -1.42 -2.96 -0.83
CA TYR A 145 -2.46 -2.02 -1.27
C TYR A 145 -3.13 -1.28 -0.11
N LEU A 146 -3.19 -1.93 1.05
CA LEU A 146 -3.71 -1.32 2.27
C LEU A 146 -2.64 -1.29 3.35
N THR A 147 -2.79 -0.37 4.27
CA THR A 147 -1.94 -0.22 5.44
C THR A 147 -2.79 0.05 6.68
N ILE A 148 -2.23 -0.11 7.89
CA ILE A 148 -2.89 0.25 9.13
C ILE A 148 -2.96 1.79 9.18
N LYS A 149 -4.15 2.35 9.36
CA LYS A 149 -4.34 3.80 9.55
C LYS A 149 -4.84 4.15 10.94
N ASP A 150 -5.44 3.19 11.64
CA ASP A 150 -5.90 3.35 13.00
C ASP A 150 -6.16 1.97 13.62
N SER A 151 -6.39 1.93 14.93
CA SER A 151 -6.80 0.73 15.64
C SER A 151 -7.78 1.05 16.76
N ASP A 152 -8.63 0.09 17.12
CA ASP A 152 -9.54 0.18 18.25
C ASP A 152 -9.67 -1.18 18.98
N GLU A 153 -10.57 -1.29 19.93
CA GLU A 153 -10.80 -2.52 20.70
C GLU A 153 -11.20 -3.73 19.83
N PHE A 154 -11.76 -3.49 18.64
CA PHE A 154 -12.24 -4.54 17.73
C PHE A 154 -11.21 -4.95 16.67
N GLY A 155 -10.18 -4.14 16.42
CA GLY A 155 -9.14 -4.47 15.45
C GLY A 155 -8.45 -3.28 14.80
N TYR A 156 -7.95 -3.50 13.60
CA TYR A 156 -7.28 -2.48 12.79
C TYR A 156 -8.23 -1.85 11.79
N ILE A 157 -8.03 -0.58 11.53
CA ILE A 157 -8.68 0.16 10.44
C ILE A 157 -7.65 0.31 9.34
N LEU A 158 -7.94 -0.31 8.19
CA LEU A 158 -7.08 -0.29 7.02
C LEU A 158 -7.58 0.73 6.00
N ASN A 159 -6.64 1.41 5.34
CA ASN A 159 -6.93 2.29 4.21
C ASN A 159 -5.74 2.27 3.25
N PHE A 160 -5.89 2.93 2.09
CA PHE A 160 -4.78 3.14 1.16
C PHE A 160 -3.65 3.92 1.84
N PRO A 161 -2.40 3.54 1.62
CA PRO A 161 -1.28 4.30 2.15
C PRO A 161 -1.23 5.71 1.54
N ASN A 162 -1.39 5.83 0.23
CA ASN A 162 -1.21 7.06 -0.54
C ASN A 162 -1.96 7.02 -1.89
N GLU A 163 -1.89 8.12 -2.63
CA GLU A 163 -2.57 8.27 -3.91
C GLU A 163 -1.99 7.37 -5.00
N GLU A 164 -0.67 7.08 -5.00
CA GLU A 164 -0.07 6.18 -5.98
C GLU A 164 -0.73 4.81 -5.96
N VAL A 165 -0.82 4.21 -4.77
CA VAL A 165 -1.36 2.86 -4.58
C VAL A 165 -2.87 2.83 -4.82
N LYS A 166 -3.58 3.88 -4.40
CA LYS A 166 -5.02 4.02 -4.66
C LYS A 166 -5.32 4.07 -6.15
N GLN A 167 -4.61 4.90 -6.90
CA GLN A 167 -4.74 5.00 -8.36
C GLN A 167 -4.36 3.68 -9.04
N ALA A 168 -3.27 3.03 -8.62
CA ALA A 168 -2.86 1.74 -9.15
C ALA A 168 -3.96 0.67 -9.00
N LEU A 169 -4.60 0.60 -7.83
CA LEU A 169 -5.71 -0.32 -7.63
C LEU A 169 -6.89 -0.02 -8.56
N TYR A 170 -7.26 1.25 -8.68
CA TYR A 170 -8.39 1.66 -9.52
C TYR A 170 -8.12 1.40 -11.00
N GLU A 171 -6.93 1.66 -11.51
CA GLU A 171 -6.54 1.36 -12.89
C GLU A 171 -6.64 -0.13 -13.22
N ILE A 172 -6.39 -1.00 -12.26
CA ILE A 172 -6.48 -2.45 -12.44
C ILE A 172 -7.93 -2.94 -12.35
N VAL A 173 -8.68 -2.44 -11.38
CA VAL A 173 -9.99 -2.99 -11.00
C VAL A 173 -11.11 -2.43 -11.88
N LEU A 174 -11.08 -1.15 -12.25
CA LEU A 174 -12.15 -0.52 -13.03
C LEU A 174 -12.41 -1.19 -14.38
N PRO A 175 -11.39 -1.50 -15.21
CA PRO A 175 -11.60 -2.21 -16.46
C PRO A 175 -12.20 -3.61 -16.27
N ALA A 176 -11.75 -4.32 -15.22
CA ALA A 176 -12.27 -5.65 -14.92
C ALA A 176 -13.75 -5.64 -14.49
N LEU A 177 -14.19 -4.62 -13.76
CA LEU A 177 -15.59 -4.44 -13.37
C LEU A 177 -16.47 -4.07 -14.58
N THR A 178 -16.00 -3.19 -15.45
CA THR A 178 -16.74 -2.78 -16.66
C THR A 178 -16.98 -3.96 -17.60
N LEU A 179 -15.95 -4.78 -17.86
CA LEU A 179 -16.08 -5.99 -18.69
C LEU A 179 -17.06 -7.01 -18.09
N ARG A 180 -17.15 -7.08 -16.77
CA ARG A 180 -18.08 -7.97 -16.08
C ARG A 180 -19.53 -7.50 -16.22
N GLU A 181 -19.78 -6.21 -16.10
CA GLU A 181 -21.10 -5.62 -16.32
C GLU A 181 -21.58 -5.84 -17.77
N GLU A 182 -20.72 -5.63 -18.75
CA GLU A 182 -21.03 -5.88 -20.17
C GLU A 182 -21.37 -7.35 -20.43
N SER A 183 -20.59 -8.29 -19.87
CA SER A 183 -20.85 -9.72 -20.02
C SER A 183 -22.15 -10.17 -19.35
N TYR A 184 -22.49 -9.57 -18.21
CA TYR A 184 -23.75 -9.83 -17.52
C TYR A 184 -24.95 -9.32 -18.33
N ILE A 185 -24.88 -8.11 -18.88
CA ILE A 185 -25.94 -7.54 -19.74
C ILE A 185 -26.14 -8.40 -21.00
N GLN A 186 -25.05 -8.88 -21.63
CA GLN A 186 -25.12 -9.77 -22.77
C GLN A 186 -25.78 -11.13 -22.45
N SER A 187 -25.61 -11.62 -21.22
CA SER A 187 -26.20 -12.89 -20.77
C SER A 187 -27.73 -12.79 -20.50
N LEU A 188 -28.25 -11.56 -20.39
CA LEU A 188 -29.69 -11.29 -20.15
C LEU A 188 -30.47 -11.03 -21.45
N GLN A 189 -29.82 -10.94 -22.61
CA GLN A 189 -30.38 -10.81 -23.94
C GLN A 189 -30.51 -12.18 -24.63
#